data_3a5ab8c3bac93236654657009fee14a4
#
_entry.id   3a5ab8c3bac93236654657009fee14a4
#
_cell.length_a   1.000
_cell.length_b   1.000
_cell.length_c   1.000
_cell.angle_alpha   90.00
_cell.angle_beta   90.00
_cell.angle_gamma   90.00
#
_symmetry.space_group_name_H-M   'P 1'
#
loop_
_entity.id
_entity.type
_entity.pdbx_description
1 polymer ?
#
loop_
_entity_poly.entity_id
_entity_poly.type
_entity_poly.pdbx_seq_one_letter_code
_entity_poly.pdbx_strand_id
1 'polypeptide(L)'
;MRVRVLIRPKAGILDPQGQAVERALPALGFEGVSNVHVGRLVELDVPDASQVPAMCEKLLANPLIEDFEIEWPDATRPNQNAGPDAPRRSLAT
;
A
#
# COMPACT_ATOMS: atom_id res chain seq x y z
N MET A 1 8.48 -15.25 8.73
CA MET A 1 7.09 -15.01 8.38
C MET A 1 7.00 -13.99 7.25
N ARG A 2 6.00 -14.14 6.42
CA ARG A 2 5.85 -13.29 5.24
C ARG A 2 5.01 -12.07 5.55
N VAL A 3 5.51 -10.88 5.22
CA VAL A 3 4.82 -9.62 5.44
C VAL A 3 4.73 -8.89 4.10
N ARG A 4 3.63 -8.20 3.87
CA ARG A 4 3.41 -7.39 2.67
C ARG A 4 3.24 -5.94 3.09
N VAL A 5 3.95 -5.05 2.40
CA VAL A 5 3.86 -3.62 2.66
C VAL A 5 3.35 -2.94 1.40
N LEU A 6 2.23 -2.26 1.55
CA LEU A 6 1.61 -1.51 0.46
C LEU A 6 2.00 -0.05 0.62
N ILE A 7 2.66 0.51 -0.38
CA ILE A 7 3.19 1.87 -0.31
C ILE A 7 2.52 2.70 -1.40
N ARG A 8 1.97 3.83 -1.02
CA ARG A 8 1.26 4.69 -1.96
C ARG A 8 1.67 6.14 -1.76
N PRO A 9 1.56 6.97 -2.81
CA PRO A 9 1.86 8.40 -2.66
C PRO A 9 0.86 9.07 -1.74
N LYS A 10 1.34 10.02 -0.95
CA LYS A 10 0.46 10.84 -0.12
C LYS A 10 -0.45 11.68 -1.00
N ALA A 11 -1.59 12.08 -0.44
CA ALA A 11 -2.50 12.99 -1.13
C ALA A 11 -1.77 14.27 -1.49
N GLY A 12 -1.99 14.76 -2.71
CA GLY A 12 -1.38 15.99 -3.17
C GLY A 12 0.00 15.85 -3.76
N ILE A 13 0.59 14.64 -3.67
CA ILE A 13 1.89 14.40 -4.29
C ILE A 13 1.70 14.04 -5.76
N LEU A 14 2.55 14.59 -6.62
CA LEU A 14 2.49 14.27 -8.04
C LEU A 14 2.84 12.81 -8.26
N ASP A 15 2.01 12.15 -9.04
CA ASP A 15 2.15 10.72 -9.34
C ASP A 15 2.16 10.56 -10.87
N PRO A 16 3.31 10.70 -11.52
CA PRO A 16 3.35 10.63 -12.98
C PRO A 16 2.86 9.31 -13.55
N GLN A 17 3.13 8.20 -12.85
CA GLN A 17 2.67 6.90 -13.32
C GLN A 17 1.16 6.79 -13.26
N GLY A 18 0.56 7.23 -12.16
CA GLY A 18 -0.89 7.22 -12.03
C GLY A 18 -1.54 8.12 -13.06
N GLN A 19 -0.96 9.30 -13.31
CA GLN A 19 -1.49 10.19 -14.31
C GLN A 19 -1.41 9.60 -15.71
N ALA A 20 -0.32 8.90 -16.01
CA ALA A 20 -0.17 8.27 -17.31
C ALA A 20 -1.23 7.19 -17.53
N VAL A 21 -1.49 6.38 -16.51
CA VAL A 21 -2.53 5.36 -16.60
C VAL A 21 -3.90 6.03 -16.78
N GLU A 22 -4.15 7.06 -16.01
CA GLU A 22 -5.45 7.75 -16.06
C GLU A 22 -5.72 8.33 -17.46
N ARG A 23 -4.69 8.87 -18.09
CA ARG A 23 -4.84 9.43 -19.44
C ARG A 23 -4.97 8.34 -20.50
N ALA A 24 -4.37 7.18 -20.28
CA ALA A 24 -4.37 6.11 -21.28
C ALA A 24 -5.69 5.36 -21.32
N LEU A 25 -6.39 5.26 -20.21
CA LEU A 25 -7.58 4.43 -20.13
C LEU A 25 -8.71 4.87 -21.06
N PRO A 26 -9.01 6.18 -21.17
CA PRO A 26 -10.07 6.57 -22.11
C PRO A 26 -9.74 6.20 -23.55
N ALA A 27 -8.47 6.25 -23.93
CA ALA A 27 -8.07 5.88 -25.29
C ALA A 27 -8.30 4.40 -25.56
N LEU A 28 -8.41 3.59 -24.52
CA LEU A 28 -8.68 2.17 -24.64
C LEU A 28 -10.15 1.83 -24.45
N GLY A 29 -11.00 2.85 -24.33
CA GLY A 29 -12.45 2.65 -24.20
C GLY A 29 -12.96 2.66 -22.78
N PHE A 30 -12.13 3.01 -21.79
CA PHE A 30 -12.54 3.01 -20.40
C PHE A 30 -12.75 4.44 -19.94
N GLU A 31 -14.00 4.89 -19.98
CA GLU A 31 -14.37 6.26 -19.64
C GLU A 31 -14.71 6.38 -18.16
N GLY A 32 -14.56 7.58 -17.62
CA GLY A 32 -14.99 7.87 -16.27
C GLY A 32 -14.02 7.48 -15.17
N VAL A 33 -12.83 7.02 -15.53
CA VAL A 33 -11.81 6.66 -14.55
C VAL A 33 -11.09 7.93 -14.08
N SER A 34 -10.95 8.07 -12.76
CA SER A 34 -10.28 9.23 -12.19
C SER A 34 -9.53 8.81 -10.91
N ASN A 35 -8.65 9.68 -10.46
CA ASN A 35 -7.90 9.48 -9.22
C ASN A 35 -7.08 8.19 -9.23
N VAL A 36 -6.40 7.95 -10.34
CA VAL A 36 -5.54 6.77 -10.45
C VAL A 36 -4.20 7.07 -9.78
N HIS A 37 -3.81 6.21 -8.87
CA HIS A 37 -2.51 6.31 -8.20
C HIS A 37 -1.79 4.99 -8.31
N VAL A 38 -0.51 5.04 -8.61
CA VAL A 38 0.32 3.84 -8.71
C VAL A 38 1.26 3.82 -7.51
N GLY A 39 1.21 2.73 -6.76
CA GLY A 39 2.07 2.55 -5.61
C GLY A 39 2.97 1.33 -5.79
N ARG A 40 3.55 0.89 -4.68
CA ARG A 40 4.48 -0.23 -4.69
C ARG A 40 4.04 -1.27 -3.67
N LEU A 41 4.37 -2.51 -3.97
CA LEU A 41 4.18 -3.62 -3.05
C LEU A 41 5.55 -4.19 -2.73
N VAL A 42 5.86 -4.31 -1.43
CA VAL A 42 7.08 -4.97 -0.97
C VAL A 42 6.69 -6.19 -0.18
N GLU A 43 7.19 -7.34 -0.57
CA GLU A 43 6.95 -8.59 0.14
C GLU A 43 8.28 -9.06 0.72
N LEU A 44 8.26 -9.41 2.00
CA LEU A 44 9.51 -9.82 2.64
C LEU A 44 9.24 -10.89 3.69
N ASP A 45 10.24 -11.73 3.88
CA ASP A 45 10.23 -12.70 4.96
C ASP A 45 11.09 -12.16 6.08
N VAL A 46 10.56 -12.14 7.29
CA VAL A 46 11.26 -11.58 8.43
C VAL A 46 11.18 -12.54 9.62
N PRO A 47 12.22 -12.57 10.45
CA PRO A 47 12.17 -13.38 11.66
C PRO A 47 11.29 -12.75 12.75
N ASP A 48 11.15 -11.44 12.73
CA ASP A 48 10.42 -10.71 13.76
C ASP A 48 9.61 -9.59 13.10
N ALA A 49 8.32 -9.80 13.02
CA ALA A 49 7.44 -8.84 12.35
C ALA A 49 7.36 -7.50 13.08
N SER A 50 7.73 -7.45 14.35
CA SER A 50 7.64 -6.20 15.10
C SER A 50 8.61 -5.14 14.57
N GLN A 51 9.62 -5.53 13.80
CA GLN A 51 10.57 -4.58 13.25
C GLN A 51 10.13 -3.96 11.92
N VAL A 52 9.07 -4.48 11.32
CA VAL A 52 8.66 -4.05 9.99
C VAL A 52 8.29 -2.56 9.93
N PRO A 53 7.56 -2.00 10.92
CA PRO A 53 7.28 -0.56 10.86
C PRO A 53 8.53 0.30 10.79
N ALA A 54 9.56 -0.05 11.54
CA ALA A 54 10.82 0.70 11.49
C ALA A 54 11.51 0.55 10.14
N MET A 55 11.45 -0.64 9.54
CA MET A 55 11.99 -0.85 8.20
C MET A 55 11.29 0.04 7.19
N CYS A 56 9.97 0.16 7.29
CA CYS A 56 9.21 1.00 6.37
C CYS A 56 9.64 2.46 6.49
N GLU A 57 9.78 2.95 7.71
CA GLU A 57 10.15 4.34 7.92
C GLU A 57 11.57 4.66 7.50
N LYS A 58 12.47 3.69 7.64
CA LYS A 58 13.88 3.95 7.40
C LYS A 58 14.30 3.71 5.96
N LEU A 59 13.60 2.82 5.24
CA LEU A 59 14.03 2.46 3.90
C LEU A 59 12.91 2.19 2.93
N LEU A 60 11.88 1.41 3.32
CA LEU A 60 10.93 0.89 2.35
C LEU A 60 10.01 1.94 1.78
N ALA A 61 9.64 2.93 2.58
CA ALA A 61 8.80 4.03 2.13
C ALA A 61 9.52 5.35 2.38
N ASN A 62 9.20 6.35 1.58
CA ASN A 62 9.70 7.70 1.82
C ASN A 62 8.64 8.45 2.62
N PRO A 63 8.82 8.64 3.93
CA PRO A 63 7.76 9.19 4.78
C PRO A 63 7.37 10.61 4.43
N LEU A 64 8.18 11.33 3.67
CA LEU A 64 7.83 12.68 3.28
C LEU A 64 6.76 12.71 2.18
N ILE A 65 6.73 11.70 1.32
CA ILE A 65 5.86 11.70 0.16
C ILE A 65 5.02 10.44 0.02
N GLU A 66 5.22 9.46 0.89
CA GLU A 66 4.52 8.18 0.79
C GLU A 66 3.92 7.77 2.11
N ASP A 67 2.77 7.11 2.03
CA ASP A 67 2.19 6.39 3.15
C ASP A 67 2.35 4.91 2.92
N PHE A 68 2.33 4.13 4.00
CA PHE A 68 2.42 2.68 3.85
C PHE A 68 1.39 2.00 4.74
N GLU A 69 1.05 0.78 4.33
CA GLU A 69 0.13 -0.05 5.09
C GLU A 69 0.76 -1.45 5.14
N ILE A 70 0.80 -2.04 6.32
CA ILE A 70 1.41 -3.35 6.49
C ILE A 70 0.32 -4.40 6.59
N GLU A 71 0.43 -5.43 5.74
CA GLU A 71 -0.45 -6.59 5.83
C GLU A 71 0.30 -7.68 6.57
N TRP A 72 -0.18 -8.00 7.75
CA TRP A 72 0.46 -8.98 8.61
C TRP A 72 -0.07 -10.38 8.33
N PRO A 73 0.76 -11.40 8.54
CA PRO A 73 0.21 -12.76 8.56
C PRO A 73 -0.81 -12.86 9.69
N ASP A 74 -1.87 -13.63 9.47
CA ASP A 74 -2.94 -13.71 10.44
C ASP A 74 -2.45 -14.06 11.84
N ALA A 75 -1.52 -14.99 11.94
CA ALA A 75 -1.06 -15.47 13.23
C ALA A 75 -0.23 -14.45 13.98
N THR A 76 0.26 -13.40 13.31
CA THR A 76 1.14 -12.42 13.94
C THR A 76 0.59 -11.02 13.92
N ARG A 77 -0.64 -10.85 13.50
CA ARG A 77 -1.23 -9.52 13.43
C ARG A 77 -1.25 -8.91 14.83
N PRO A 78 -0.64 -7.74 15.00
CA PRO A 78 -0.55 -7.16 16.34
C PRO A 78 -1.87 -6.64 16.86
N ASN A 79 -2.80 -6.30 15.99
CA ASN A 79 -4.07 -5.78 16.42
C ASN A 79 -5.19 -6.67 15.97
N GLN A 80 -5.61 -7.53 16.86
CA GLN A 80 -6.55 -8.51 16.49
C GLN A 80 -7.94 -8.04 16.46
N ASN A 81 -8.23 -7.01 17.19
CA ASN A 81 -9.58 -6.61 17.29
C ASN A 81 -10.09 -6.07 16.03
N ALA A 82 -9.29 -5.81 15.19
CA ALA A 82 -9.76 -5.38 13.98
C ALA A 82 -10.68 -6.39 13.46
N GLY A 83 -11.01 -7.13 14.23
CA GLY A 83 -11.93 -7.96 13.88
C GLY A 83 -12.16 -7.93 12.50
N PRO A 84 -12.36 -8.30 12.19
CA PRO A 84 -12.37 -8.45 11.05
C PRO A 84 -12.60 -7.57 10.14
N ASP A 85 -12.71 -7.24 10.64
CA ASP A 85 -12.84 -6.52 9.99
C ASP A 85 -12.37 -5.94 9.30
N ALA A 86 -12.08 -5.88 9.38
CA ALA A 86 -11.65 -5.31 8.88
C ALA A 86 -10.97 -5.32 8.03
N PRO A 87 -10.84 -5.55 7.99
CA PRO A 87 -10.17 -5.42 7.32
C PRO A 87 -9.83 -5.54 6.33
N ARG A 88 -9.76 -5.90 6.22
CA ARG A 88 -9.47 -5.90 5.45
C ARG A 88 -9.70 -5.43 4.53
N ARG A 89 -9.93 -5.18 4.72
CA ARG A 89 -10.09 -4.53 4.14
C ARG A 89 -9.72 -4.11 3.38
N SER A 90 -9.59 -4.19 3.40
CA SER A 90 -9.15 -3.78 2.82
C SER A 90 -8.88 -3.80 2.01
N LEU A 91 -8.88 -4.12 1.89
CA LEU A 91 -8.47 -4.00 1.19
C LEU A 91 -8.39 -3.74 0.40
N ALA A 92 -8.41 -3.81 0.34
CA ALA A 92 -8.27 -3.49 -0.28
C ALA A 92 -8.43 -3.18 -0.95
N THR A 93 -8.52 -3.26 -0.95
CA THR A 93 -8.66 -2.85 -1.49
C THR A 93 -8.89 -2.53 -1.80
#